data_5154934ebc48178293d74bee7a06426d
#
_entry.id   5154934ebc48178293d74bee7a06426d
#
_cell.length_a   1.000
_cell.length_b   1.000
_cell.length_c   1.000
_cell.angle_alpha   90.00
_cell.angle_beta   90.00
_cell.angle_gamma   90.00
#
_symmetry.space_group_name_H-M   'P 1'
#
loop_
_entity.id
_entity.type
_entity.pdbx_description
1 polymer ?
#
loop_
_entity_poly.entity_id
_entity_poly.type
_entity_poly.pdbx_seq_one_letter_code
_entity_poly.pdbx_strand_id
1 'polypeptide(L)'
;MKEIITWLFIWLGTNTYFNTNHPHPTVLLMPQEEMNRLYYQDNDHEPDSLHGLYDKSNDTIILPDDWNKEDPFEMSVLLHELVHYLQDVNGMKFKCTREMEKDAWPIQQSFLKQVYNYDWNYDKLWYLMISSCSDPFNF
;
A
#
# COMPACT_ATOMS: atom_id res chain seq x y z
N MET A 1 -5.10 8.96 14.31
CA MET A 1 -4.75 7.83 13.41
C MET A 1 -5.51 6.55 13.75
N LYS A 2 -5.73 6.26 15.01
CA LYS A 2 -6.45 5.05 15.44
C LYS A 2 -7.84 4.94 14.79
N GLU A 3 -8.59 6.03 14.80
CA GLU A 3 -9.94 6.04 14.23
C GLU A 3 -9.91 5.82 12.72
N ILE A 4 -8.92 6.37 12.06
CA ILE A 4 -8.76 6.21 10.61
C ILE A 4 -8.47 4.74 10.29
N ILE A 5 -7.56 4.11 11.01
CA ILE A 5 -7.23 2.70 10.78
C ILE A 5 -8.44 1.81 11.06
N THR A 6 -9.17 2.08 12.13
CA THR A 6 -10.39 1.36 12.45
C THR A 6 -11.40 1.44 11.29
N TRP A 7 -11.60 2.64 10.76
CA TRP A 7 -12.52 2.85 9.64
C TRP A 7 -12.06 2.08 8.39
N LEU A 8 -10.76 2.15 8.08
CA LEU A 8 -10.22 1.44 6.93
C LEU A 8 -10.30 -0.08 7.10
N PHE A 9 -10.07 -0.57 8.32
CA PHE A 9 -10.23 -2.00 8.62
C PHE A 9 -11.68 -2.45 8.43
N ILE A 10 -12.65 -1.63 8.84
CA ILE A 10 -14.05 -1.95 8.62
C ILE A 10 -14.35 -2.06 7.12
N TRP A 11 -13.87 -1.09 6.34
CA TRP A 11 -14.06 -1.13 4.89
C TRP A 11 -13.39 -2.38 4.27
N LEU A 12 -12.16 -2.67 4.67
CA LEU A 12 -11.43 -3.85 4.17
C LEU A 12 -12.13 -5.15 4.54
N GLY A 13 -12.59 -5.28 5.78
CA GLY A 13 -13.29 -6.48 6.23
C GLY A 13 -14.63 -6.69 5.54
N THR A 14 -15.28 -5.60 5.11
CA THR A 14 -16.57 -5.64 4.44
C THR A 14 -16.42 -5.91 2.93
N ASN A 15 -15.37 -5.39 2.33
CA ASN A 15 -15.22 -5.37 0.86
C ASN A 15 -14.14 -6.29 0.31
N THR A 16 -13.40 -6.97 1.19
CA THR A 16 -12.36 -7.91 0.78
C THR A 16 -12.50 -9.20 1.58
N TYR A 17 -11.66 -10.18 1.24
CA TYR A 17 -11.64 -11.45 1.98
C TYR A 17 -10.69 -11.43 3.18
N PHE A 18 -10.04 -10.30 3.47
CA PHE A 18 -9.09 -10.25 4.58
C PHE A 18 -9.79 -10.35 5.93
N ASN A 19 -9.20 -11.15 6.82
CA ASN A 19 -9.53 -11.10 8.23
C ASN A 19 -8.85 -9.87 8.84
N THR A 20 -9.64 -8.94 9.34
CA THR A 20 -9.12 -7.69 9.93
C THR A 20 -9.06 -7.73 11.46
N ASN A 21 -9.28 -8.92 12.06
CA ASN A 21 -9.19 -9.08 13.51
C ASN A 21 -7.73 -9.22 13.95
N HIS A 22 -6.99 -8.13 13.81
CA HIS A 22 -5.57 -8.03 14.14
C HIS A 22 -5.31 -6.69 14.83
N PRO A 23 -4.22 -6.58 15.61
CA PRO A 23 -3.81 -5.27 16.15
C PRO A 23 -3.55 -4.27 15.03
N HIS A 24 -3.68 -2.98 15.34
CA HIS A 24 -3.31 -1.96 14.37
C HIS A 24 -1.80 -1.92 14.18
N PRO A 25 -1.31 -1.76 12.96
CA PRO A 25 0.12 -1.51 12.76
C PRO A 25 0.49 -0.13 13.28
N THR A 26 1.77 0.08 13.54
CA THR A 26 2.29 1.42 13.83
C THR A 26 2.31 2.21 12.53
N VAL A 27 1.95 3.50 12.61
CA VAL A 27 2.07 4.42 11.47
C VAL A 27 3.02 5.53 11.84
N LEU A 28 4.09 5.68 11.07
CA LEU A 28 5.10 6.72 11.26
C LEU A 28 5.07 7.69 10.08
N LEU A 29 5.26 8.96 10.37
CA LEU A 29 5.46 9.98 9.35
C LEU A 29 6.93 10.36 9.34
N MET A 30 7.50 10.52 8.15
CA MET A 30 8.89 10.94 8.04
C MET A 30 9.12 11.73 6.75
N PRO A 31 10.19 12.54 6.68
CA PRO A 31 10.51 13.26 5.47
C PRO A 31 10.68 12.33 4.27
N GLN A 32 10.26 12.79 3.10
CA GLN A 32 10.33 12.00 1.86
C GLN A 32 11.74 11.47 1.59
N GLU A 33 12.76 12.30 1.85
CA GLU A 33 14.15 11.91 1.64
C GLU A 33 14.54 10.70 2.48
N GLU A 34 14.04 10.66 3.71
CA GLU A 34 14.32 9.57 4.63
C GLU A 34 13.63 8.29 4.19
N MET A 35 12.38 8.39 3.72
CA MET A 35 11.66 7.26 3.15
C MET A 35 12.41 6.68 1.95
N ASN A 36 12.90 7.54 1.07
CA ASN A 36 13.64 7.13 -0.11
C ASN A 36 14.92 6.38 0.27
N ARG A 37 15.64 6.85 1.28
CA ARG A 37 16.84 6.18 1.76
C ARG A 37 16.54 4.79 2.32
N LEU A 38 15.46 4.67 3.08
CA LEU A 38 15.05 3.36 3.63
C LEU A 38 14.73 2.36 2.55
N TYR A 39 14.01 2.80 1.51
CA TYR A 39 13.56 1.89 0.46
C TYR A 39 14.70 1.50 -0.48
N TYR A 40 15.49 2.47 -0.92
CA TYR A 40 16.51 2.22 -1.94
C TYR A 40 17.87 1.87 -1.36
N GLN A 41 18.11 2.16 -0.08
CA GLN A 41 19.34 1.89 0.66
C GLN A 41 20.58 2.58 0.09
N ASP A 42 20.45 3.35 -0.97
CA ASP A 42 21.48 4.19 -1.53
C ASP A 42 20.87 5.46 -2.10
N ASN A 43 21.70 6.41 -2.46
CA ASN A 43 21.24 7.71 -2.94
C ASN A 43 21.30 7.83 -4.47
N ASP A 44 21.57 6.74 -5.18
CA ASP A 44 21.78 6.77 -6.61
C ASP A 44 20.49 6.72 -7.41
N HIS A 45 19.38 6.41 -6.75
CA HIS A 45 18.09 6.39 -7.39
C HIS A 45 17.38 7.71 -7.16
N GLU A 46 16.94 8.32 -8.25
CA GLU A 46 15.96 9.39 -8.22
C GLU A 46 14.60 8.72 -8.26
N PRO A 47 14.06 8.33 -7.12
CA PRO A 47 12.77 7.69 -7.14
C PRO A 47 11.71 8.70 -7.51
N ASP A 48 10.78 8.29 -8.32
CA ASP A 48 9.47 8.85 -8.26
C ASP A 48 9.04 8.76 -6.80
N SER A 49 8.42 9.80 -6.29
CA SER A 49 8.06 9.89 -4.89
C SER A 49 7.38 8.62 -4.41
N LEU A 50 7.95 7.99 -3.39
CA LEU A 50 7.26 6.93 -2.69
C LEU A 50 6.10 7.54 -1.95
N HIS A 51 4.91 7.01 -2.16
CA HIS A 51 3.71 7.50 -1.47
C HIS A 51 3.57 6.90 -0.09
N GLY A 52 4.03 5.66 0.10
CA GLY A 52 3.99 4.96 1.37
C GLY A 52 4.85 3.72 1.33
N LEU A 53 5.13 3.17 2.49
CA LEU A 53 5.90 1.93 2.66
C LEU A 53 5.29 1.09 3.77
N TYR A 54 5.38 -0.22 3.62
CA TYR A 54 5.12 -1.14 4.72
C TYR A 54 6.42 -1.84 5.10
N ASP A 55 6.83 -1.67 6.36
CA ASP A 55 7.99 -2.34 6.92
C ASP A 55 7.53 -3.59 7.65
N LYS A 56 7.68 -4.73 6.98
CA LYS A 56 7.23 -6.03 7.48
C LYS A 56 7.92 -6.43 8.77
N SER A 57 9.20 -6.12 8.93
CA SER A 57 9.96 -6.55 10.10
C SER A 57 9.52 -5.88 11.40
N ASN A 58 8.85 -4.73 11.31
CA ASN A 58 8.40 -3.96 12.46
C ASN A 58 6.88 -3.72 12.48
N ASP A 59 6.14 -4.34 11.57
CA ASP A 59 4.69 -4.12 11.43
C ASP A 59 4.35 -2.62 11.40
N THR A 60 5.12 -1.86 10.63
CA THR A 60 5.04 -0.40 10.61
C THR A 60 4.77 0.09 9.21
N ILE A 61 3.80 0.99 9.10
CA ILE A 61 3.51 1.72 7.87
C ILE A 61 4.19 3.08 7.96
N ILE A 62 4.88 3.48 6.90
CA ILE A 62 5.59 4.74 6.84
C ILE A 62 4.96 5.59 5.74
N LEU A 63 4.61 6.82 6.08
CA LEU A 63 4.03 7.79 5.18
C LEU A 63 4.89 9.05 5.17
N PRO A 64 4.87 9.84 4.08
CA PRO A 64 5.57 11.12 4.09
C PRO A 64 4.95 12.05 5.13
N ASP A 65 5.75 12.97 5.66
CA ASP A 65 5.31 13.86 6.74
C ASP A 65 4.28 14.90 6.29
N ASP A 66 4.13 15.12 4.98
CA ASP A 66 3.07 15.95 4.41
C ASP A 66 1.80 15.16 4.05
N TRP A 67 1.70 13.88 4.45
CA TRP A 67 0.52 13.06 4.21
C TRP A 67 -0.73 13.75 4.74
N ASN A 68 -1.76 13.82 3.91
CA ASN A 68 -2.98 14.58 4.21
C ASN A 68 -4.20 13.67 4.18
N LYS A 69 -4.82 13.49 5.33
CA LYS A 69 -6.02 12.65 5.47
C LYS A 69 -7.23 13.18 4.69
N GLU A 70 -7.22 14.44 4.32
CA GLU A 70 -8.32 15.04 3.56
C GLU A 70 -8.20 14.78 2.05
N ASP A 71 -7.04 14.30 1.60
CA ASP A 71 -6.82 13.97 0.20
C ASP A 71 -7.24 12.52 -0.04
N PRO A 72 -8.22 12.27 -0.93
CA PRO A 72 -8.68 10.90 -1.19
C PRO A 72 -7.58 9.96 -1.64
N PHE A 73 -6.69 10.41 -2.51
CA PHE A 73 -5.61 9.53 -3.00
C PHE A 73 -4.64 9.19 -1.87
N GLU A 74 -4.27 10.16 -1.04
CA GLU A 74 -3.37 9.91 0.09
C GLU A 74 -4.00 9.00 1.13
N MET A 75 -5.31 9.11 1.35
CA MET A 75 -6.03 8.15 2.20
C MET A 75 -5.97 6.74 1.59
N SER A 76 -6.09 6.64 0.27
CA SER A 76 -6.02 5.35 -0.41
C SER A 76 -4.62 4.73 -0.35
N VAL A 77 -3.58 5.55 -0.23
CA VAL A 77 -2.21 5.07 -0.04
C VAL A 77 -2.08 4.38 1.33
N LEU A 78 -2.63 4.97 2.37
CA LEU A 78 -2.65 4.32 3.68
C LEU A 78 -3.40 2.98 3.61
N LEU A 79 -4.53 2.95 2.92
CA LEU A 79 -5.27 1.70 2.73
C LEU A 79 -4.42 0.66 1.99
N HIS A 80 -3.69 1.07 0.97
CA HIS A 80 -2.81 0.20 0.19
C HIS A 80 -1.76 -0.47 1.11
N GLU A 81 -1.13 0.31 1.98
CA GLU A 81 -0.14 -0.23 2.92
C GLU A 81 -0.81 -1.12 3.98
N LEU A 82 -2.04 -0.82 4.37
CA LEU A 82 -2.81 -1.70 5.26
C LEU A 82 -3.11 -3.05 4.58
N VAL A 83 -3.33 -3.07 3.27
CA VAL A 83 -3.49 -4.33 2.54
C VAL A 83 -2.22 -5.18 2.70
N HIS A 84 -1.04 -4.59 2.54
CA HIS A 84 0.22 -5.32 2.71
C HIS A 84 0.38 -5.83 4.14
N TYR A 85 0.01 -5.02 5.14
CA TYR A 85 0.01 -5.45 6.53
C TYR A 85 -0.91 -6.67 6.72
N LEU A 86 -2.13 -6.62 6.18
CA LEU A 86 -3.08 -7.73 6.32
C LEU A 86 -2.64 -8.98 5.56
N GLN A 87 -2.02 -8.82 4.40
CA GLN A 87 -1.42 -9.95 3.69
C GLN A 87 -0.38 -10.65 4.57
N ASP A 88 0.45 -9.87 5.24
CA ASP A 88 1.50 -10.37 6.11
C ASP A 88 0.94 -11.06 7.35
N VAL A 89 0.10 -10.38 8.14
CA VAL A 89 -0.41 -10.93 9.40
C VAL A 89 -1.39 -12.09 9.20
N ASN A 90 -2.00 -12.19 8.03
CA ASN A 90 -2.84 -13.33 7.68
C ASN A 90 -2.04 -14.50 7.08
N GLY A 91 -0.72 -14.37 7.02
CA GLY A 91 0.15 -15.44 6.59
C GLY A 91 0.05 -15.80 5.12
N MET A 92 -0.34 -14.86 4.28
CA MET A 92 -0.45 -15.13 2.84
C MET A 92 0.93 -15.37 2.24
N LYS A 93 1.00 -16.32 1.30
CA LYS A 93 2.25 -16.71 0.65
C LYS A 93 2.30 -16.13 -0.75
N PHE A 94 3.45 -15.59 -1.10
CA PHE A 94 3.71 -15.00 -2.42
C PHE A 94 5.01 -15.55 -2.98
N LYS A 95 5.06 -15.66 -4.30
CA LYS A 95 6.29 -16.11 -4.97
C LYS A 95 7.40 -15.05 -4.87
N CYS A 96 7.02 -13.80 -4.83
CA CYS A 96 7.93 -12.66 -4.71
C CYS A 96 7.16 -11.47 -4.15
N THR A 97 7.86 -10.43 -3.71
CA THR A 97 7.28 -9.24 -3.13
C THR A 97 6.32 -8.54 -4.10
N ARG A 98 6.62 -8.53 -5.39
CA ARG A 98 5.77 -7.88 -6.40
C ARG A 98 4.38 -8.48 -6.47
N GLU A 99 4.25 -9.78 -6.23
CA GLU A 99 2.95 -10.47 -6.32
C GLU A 99 1.94 -9.91 -5.32
N MET A 100 2.40 -9.30 -4.24
CA MET A 100 1.54 -8.65 -3.26
C MET A 100 0.75 -7.49 -3.85
N GLU A 101 1.26 -6.89 -4.92
CA GLU A 101 0.62 -5.76 -5.59
C GLU A 101 -0.60 -6.15 -6.41
N LYS A 102 -0.74 -7.43 -6.76
CA LYS A 102 -1.88 -7.90 -7.54
C LYS A 102 -3.21 -7.60 -6.86
N ASP A 103 -3.26 -7.70 -5.55
CA ASP A 103 -4.46 -7.40 -4.78
C ASP A 103 -4.51 -5.94 -4.37
N ALA A 104 -3.37 -5.37 -3.98
CA ALA A 104 -3.33 -4.04 -3.38
C ALA A 104 -3.82 -2.95 -4.35
N TRP A 105 -3.42 -3.00 -5.61
CA TRP A 105 -3.81 -1.99 -6.60
C TRP A 105 -5.31 -2.02 -6.92
N PRO A 106 -5.91 -3.18 -7.25
CA PRO A 106 -7.36 -3.22 -7.49
C PRO A 106 -8.19 -2.86 -6.26
N ILE A 107 -7.72 -3.23 -5.06
CA ILE A 107 -8.43 -2.89 -3.82
C ILE A 107 -8.37 -1.38 -3.60
N GLN A 108 -7.21 -0.76 -3.80
CA GLN A 108 -7.05 0.70 -3.69
C GLN A 108 -7.97 1.42 -4.69
N GLN A 109 -8.02 0.93 -5.94
CA GLN A 109 -8.89 1.49 -6.96
C GLN A 109 -10.37 1.39 -6.56
N SER A 110 -10.78 0.24 -6.03
CA SER A 110 -12.15 0.01 -5.58
C SER A 110 -12.52 0.94 -4.42
N PHE A 111 -11.63 1.10 -3.46
CA PHE A 111 -11.83 2.01 -2.33
C PHE A 111 -12.03 3.45 -2.81
N LEU A 112 -11.17 3.93 -3.70
CA LEU A 112 -11.29 5.28 -4.25
C LEU A 112 -12.62 5.48 -4.96
N LYS A 113 -13.05 4.49 -5.73
CA LYS A 113 -14.32 4.58 -6.46
C LYS A 113 -15.52 4.55 -5.53
N GLN A 114 -15.55 3.61 -4.59
CA GLN A 114 -16.69 3.42 -3.71
C GLN A 114 -16.86 4.57 -2.71
N VAL A 115 -15.76 5.02 -2.11
CA VAL A 115 -15.81 5.99 -1.01
C VAL A 115 -15.84 7.42 -1.51
N TYR A 116 -15.09 7.72 -2.56
CA TYR A 116 -14.88 9.09 -3.02
C TYR A 116 -15.42 9.36 -4.41
N ASN A 117 -15.93 8.35 -5.11
CA ASN A 117 -16.28 8.45 -6.52
C ASN A 117 -15.11 8.98 -7.37
N TYR A 118 -13.91 8.55 -7.02
CA TYR A 118 -12.66 8.95 -7.63
C TYR A 118 -12.21 7.88 -8.61
N ASP A 119 -12.04 8.25 -9.86
CA ASP A 119 -11.60 7.33 -10.92
C ASP A 119 -10.08 7.33 -11.00
N TRP A 120 -9.48 6.27 -10.46
CA TRP A 120 -8.03 6.07 -10.56
C TRP A 120 -7.75 5.08 -11.68
N ASN A 121 -7.36 5.61 -12.83
CA ASN A 121 -7.09 4.80 -14.01
C ASN A 121 -5.59 4.59 -14.15
N TYR A 122 -5.06 3.66 -13.36
CA TYR A 122 -3.64 3.34 -13.47
C TYR A 122 -3.36 2.57 -14.75
N ASP A 123 -2.13 2.67 -15.26
CA ASP A 123 -1.69 1.99 -16.46
C ASP A 123 -1.67 0.48 -16.21
N LYS A 124 -2.52 -0.26 -16.92
CA LYS A 124 -2.66 -1.70 -16.73
C LYS A 124 -1.42 -2.49 -17.14
N LEU A 125 -0.68 -1.99 -18.13
CA LEU A 125 0.58 -2.62 -18.53
C LEU A 125 1.62 -2.46 -17.42
N TRP A 126 1.74 -1.26 -16.88
CA TRP A 126 2.62 -0.99 -15.75
C TRP A 126 2.24 -1.85 -14.54
N TYR A 127 0.94 -1.93 -14.22
CA TYR A 127 0.44 -2.78 -13.16
C TYR A 127 0.84 -4.23 -13.36
N LEU A 128 0.68 -4.76 -14.57
CA LEU A 128 1.07 -6.14 -14.87
C LEU A 128 2.57 -6.36 -14.61
N MET A 129 3.40 -5.41 -15.02
CA MET A 129 4.85 -5.51 -14.83
C MET A 129 5.24 -5.49 -13.36
N ILE A 130 4.69 -4.57 -12.57
CA ILE A 130 5.08 -4.41 -11.17
C ILE A 130 4.46 -5.46 -10.26
N SER A 131 3.44 -6.16 -10.71
CA SER A 131 2.74 -7.18 -9.92
C SER A 131 3.13 -8.61 -10.28
N SER A 132 4.07 -8.79 -11.19
CA SER A 132 4.52 -10.11 -11.67
C SER A 132 5.92 -10.40 -11.19
N CYS A 133 6.17 -11.65 -10.79
CA CYS A 133 7.48 -12.09 -10.30
C CYS A 133 8.52 -12.20 -11.40
N SER A 134 8.08 -12.38 -12.64
CA SER A 134 8.94 -12.38 -13.81
C SER A 134 8.38 -11.39 -14.82
N ASP A 135 9.26 -10.90 -15.69
CA ASP A 135 8.84 -10.02 -16.77
C ASP A 135 7.84 -10.77 -17.65
N PRO A 136 6.57 -10.34 -17.73
CA PRO A 136 5.56 -11.04 -18.53
C PRO A 136 5.85 -10.96 -20.03
N PHE A 137 6.78 -10.13 -20.44
CA PHE A 137 7.18 -9.95 -21.83
C PHE A 137 8.52 -10.59 -22.16
N ASN A 138 9.13 -11.28 -21.18
CA ASN A 138 10.39 -11.98 -21.39
C ASN A 138 10.08 -13.43 -21.76
N PHE A 139 10.14 -13.69 -23.04
CA PHE A 139 9.88 -15.02 -23.58
C PHE A 139 11.14 -15.86 -23.66
#